data_09d2d26ce5753047bf8917bd12143df3
#
_entry.id   09d2d26ce5753047bf8917bd12143df3
#
_cell.length_a   1.000
_cell.length_b   1.000
_cell.length_c   1.000
_cell.angle_alpha   90.00
_cell.angle_beta   90.00
_cell.angle_gamma   90.00
#
_symmetry.space_group_name_H-M   'P 1'
#
loop_
_entity.id
_entity.type
_entity.pdbx_description
1 polymer ?
#
loop_
_entity_poly.entity_id
_entity_poly.type
_entity_poly.pdbx_seq_one_letter_code
_entity_poly.pdbx_strand_id
1 'polypeptide(L)'
;MRHIISVLLENESGALSRVAGLFSARSFNIESLSVAPSEDLTASRMTIVTSGNDAVIEQIVKQLDKLVDVIEVSEITSSDHIEREIVFVKIKDSDTENENLKSLKTNEFLKIHKAE
;
A
#
# COMPACT_ATOMS: atom_id res chain seq x y z
N MET A 1 12.48 1.12 -10.16
CA MET A 1 11.22 1.85 -10.46
C MET A 1 10.15 1.36 -9.50
N ARG A 2 9.33 2.27 -9.05
CA ARG A 2 8.21 1.98 -8.13
C ARG A 2 7.07 1.30 -8.88
N HIS A 3 6.53 0.22 -8.31
CA HIS A 3 5.41 -0.52 -8.85
C HIS A 3 4.30 -0.71 -7.81
N ILE A 4 3.08 -0.72 -8.28
CA ILE A 4 1.88 -0.94 -7.47
C ILE A 4 1.23 -2.25 -7.89
N ILE A 5 1.09 -3.15 -6.92
CA ILE A 5 0.49 -4.46 -7.12
C ILE A 5 -0.79 -4.54 -6.30
N SER A 6 -1.89 -4.82 -6.96
CA SER A 6 -3.19 -5.07 -6.33
C SER A 6 -3.41 -6.58 -6.23
N VAL A 7 -3.69 -7.04 -5.04
CA VAL A 7 -3.93 -8.45 -4.74
C VAL A 7 -5.31 -8.61 -4.12
N LEU A 8 -6.15 -9.43 -4.73
CA LEU A 8 -7.37 -9.89 -4.12
C LEU A 8 -7.10 -11.24 -3.48
N LEU A 9 -7.34 -11.35 -2.18
CA LEU A 9 -7.06 -12.59 -1.43
C LEU A 9 -8.22 -12.96 -0.52
N GLU A 10 -8.25 -14.23 -0.12
CA GLU A 10 -9.21 -14.72 0.86
C GLU A 10 -9.06 -13.95 2.18
N ASN A 11 -10.17 -13.51 2.75
CA ASN A 11 -10.19 -12.83 4.05
C ASN A 11 -10.13 -13.85 5.18
N GLU A 12 -9.00 -14.53 5.30
CA GLU A 12 -8.76 -15.60 6.26
C GLU A 12 -7.53 -15.32 7.12
N SER A 13 -7.52 -15.95 8.29
CA SER A 13 -6.39 -15.89 9.21
C SER A 13 -5.11 -16.39 8.55
N GLY A 14 -4.04 -15.60 8.64
CA GLY A 14 -2.73 -15.95 8.10
C GLY A 14 -2.49 -15.61 6.63
N ALA A 15 -3.49 -15.18 5.86
CA ALA A 15 -3.32 -14.81 4.46
C ALA A 15 -2.29 -13.68 4.27
N LEU A 16 -2.41 -12.63 5.08
CA LEU A 16 -1.42 -11.52 5.10
C LEU A 16 -0.01 -12.01 5.44
N SER A 17 0.11 -12.88 6.45
CA SER A 17 1.40 -13.42 6.86
C SER A 17 2.08 -14.25 5.76
N ARG A 18 1.31 -15.00 4.99
CA ARG A 18 1.82 -15.78 3.86
C ARG A 18 2.32 -14.89 2.74
N VAL A 19 1.61 -13.82 2.42
CA VAL A 19 2.08 -12.83 1.45
C VAL A 19 3.36 -12.14 1.93
N ALA A 20 3.37 -11.63 3.15
CA ALA A 20 4.56 -10.99 3.72
C ALA A 20 5.76 -11.96 3.80
N GLY A 21 5.52 -13.21 4.16
CA GLY A 21 6.53 -14.26 4.19
C GLY A 21 7.14 -14.56 2.81
N LEU A 22 6.34 -14.51 1.76
CA LEU A 22 6.82 -14.66 0.40
C LEU A 22 7.83 -13.57 0.01
N PHE A 23 7.51 -12.31 0.31
CA PHE A 23 8.42 -11.19 0.07
C PHE A 23 9.70 -11.35 0.89
N SER A 24 9.56 -11.68 2.16
CA SER A 24 10.68 -11.87 3.08
C SER A 24 11.62 -12.99 2.64
N ALA A 25 11.08 -14.14 2.27
CA ALA A 25 11.86 -15.32 1.85
C ALA A 25 12.65 -15.09 0.55
N ARG A 26 12.23 -14.17 -0.29
CA ARG A 26 12.89 -13.83 -1.56
C ARG A 26 13.66 -12.52 -1.54
N SER A 27 13.79 -11.90 -0.36
CA SER A 27 14.44 -10.61 -0.19
C SER A 27 13.84 -9.49 -1.05
N PHE A 28 12.54 -9.57 -1.32
CA PHE A 28 11.80 -8.46 -1.92
C PHE A 28 11.40 -7.46 -0.83
N ASN A 29 11.51 -6.18 -1.11
CA ASN A 29 11.12 -5.14 -0.18
C ASN A 29 9.68 -4.67 -0.41
N ILE A 30 8.94 -4.49 0.67
CA ILE A 30 7.63 -3.83 0.65
C ILE A 30 7.82 -2.39 1.15
N GLU A 31 7.57 -1.41 0.29
CA GLU A 31 7.66 0.01 0.66
C GLU A 31 6.40 0.48 1.37
N SER A 32 5.25 -0.01 0.93
CA SER A 32 3.95 0.34 1.48
C SER A 32 2.99 -0.83 1.34
N LEU A 33 2.13 -1.01 2.31
CA LEU A 33 1.15 -2.07 2.36
C LEU A 33 -0.16 -1.55 2.95
N SER A 34 -1.25 -1.80 2.25
CA SER A 34 -2.59 -1.50 2.72
C SER A 34 -3.49 -2.71 2.48
N VAL A 35 -4.25 -3.11 3.49
CA VAL A 35 -5.18 -4.25 3.41
C VAL A 35 -6.51 -3.86 4.04
N ALA A 36 -7.60 -4.17 3.35
CA ALA A 36 -8.94 -4.01 3.89
C ALA A 36 -9.89 -5.03 3.26
N PRO A 37 -10.96 -5.43 3.96
CA PRO A 37 -12.03 -6.20 3.35
C PRO A 37 -12.57 -5.50 2.11
N SER A 38 -12.89 -6.27 1.08
CA SER A 38 -13.55 -5.77 -0.13
C SER A 38 -15.06 -5.65 0.07
N GLU A 39 -15.80 -5.32 -0.98
CA GLU A 39 -17.26 -5.33 -0.96
C GLU A 39 -17.82 -6.70 -0.59
N ASP A 40 -17.16 -7.76 -1.06
CA ASP A 40 -17.37 -9.12 -0.59
C ASP A 40 -16.50 -9.36 0.65
N LEU A 41 -17.11 -9.51 1.81
CA LEU A 41 -16.43 -9.68 3.10
C LEU A 41 -15.61 -10.98 3.20
N THR A 42 -15.80 -11.93 2.29
CA THR A 42 -14.98 -13.14 2.21
C THR A 42 -13.63 -12.90 1.55
N ALA A 43 -13.45 -11.76 0.92
CA ALA A 43 -12.23 -11.36 0.25
C ALA A 43 -11.68 -10.02 0.76
N SER A 44 -10.38 -9.86 0.74
CA SER A 44 -9.68 -8.63 1.08
C SER A 44 -8.89 -8.10 -0.12
N ARG A 45 -8.84 -6.79 -0.25
CA ARG A 45 -7.98 -6.10 -1.22
C ARG A 45 -6.71 -5.64 -0.53
N MET A 46 -5.59 -6.10 -1.05
CA MET A 46 -4.26 -5.69 -0.61
C MET A 46 -3.61 -4.86 -1.70
N THR A 47 -3.07 -3.71 -1.32
CA THR A 47 -2.27 -2.86 -2.21
C THR A 47 -0.84 -2.85 -1.72
N ILE A 48 0.07 -3.30 -2.56
CA ILE A 48 1.50 -3.40 -2.27
C ILE A 48 2.25 -2.43 -3.17
N VAL A 49 3.09 -1.60 -2.56
CA VAL A 49 4.07 -0.79 -3.28
C VAL A 49 5.44 -1.40 -3.07
N THR A 50 6.13 -1.66 -4.14
CA THR A 50 7.47 -2.23 -4.14
C THR A 50 8.31 -1.61 -5.26
N SER A 51 9.62 -1.73 -5.19
CA SER A 51 10.54 -1.26 -6.24
C SER A 51 11.36 -2.41 -6.78
N GLY A 52 11.62 -2.34 -8.06
CA GLY A 52 12.43 -3.31 -8.76
C GLY A 52 12.43 -3.09 -10.27
N ASN A 53 13.22 -3.87 -10.98
CA ASN A 53 13.14 -3.92 -12.43
C ASN A 53 11.96 -4.81 -12.87
N ASP A 54 11.61 -4.76 -14.12
CA ASP A 54 10.46 -5.49 -14.67
C ASP A 54 10.54 -7.01 -14.45
N ALA A 55 11.75 -7.58 -14.52
CA ALA A 55 11.96 -9.01 -14.27
C ALA A 55 11.65 -9.39 -12.82
N VAL A 56 12.03 -8.56 -11.86
CA VAL A 56 11.74 -8.76 -10.43
C VAL A 56 10.23 -8.66 -10.18
N ILE A 57 9.58 -7.66 -10.74
CA ILE A 57 8.14 -7.45 -10.58
C ILE A 57 7.33 -8.61 -11.20
N GLU A 58 7.70 -9.04 -12.38
CA GLU A 58 7.08 -10.21 -13.02
C GLU A 58 7.21 -11.47 -12.15
N GLN A 59 8.36 -11.67 -11.52
CA GLN A 59 8.60 -12.77 -10.60
C GLN A 59 7.73 -12.67 -9.35
N ILE A 60 7.61 -11.47 -8.77
CA ILE A 60 6.73 -11.22 -7.62
C ILE A 60 5.28 -11.59 -7.97
N VAL A 61 4.77 -11.09 -9.08
CA VAL A 61 3.40 -11.36 -9.54
C VAL A 61 3.18 -12.86 -9.71
N LYS A 62 4.09 -13.56 -10.37
CA LYS A 62 4.02 -15.02 -10.57
C LYS A 62 4.03 -15.79 -9.25
N GLN A 63 4.83 -15.38 -8.29
CA GLN A 63 4.91 -16.05 -6.98
C GLN A 63 3.66 -15.78 -6.14
N LEU A 64 3.11 -14.56 -6.17
CA LEU A 64 1.85 -14.23 -5.49
C LEU A 64 0.69 -15.06 -6.05
N ASP A 65 0.60 -15.19 -7.36
CA ASP A 65 -0.47 -15.93 -8.02
C ASP A 65 -0.48 -17.43 -7.65
N LYS A 66 0.63 -17.97 -7.19
CA LYS A 66 0.74 -19.36 -6.73
C LYS A 66 0.24 -19.59 -5.30
N LEU A 67 0.06 -18.55 -4.50
CA LEU A 67 -0.44 -18.70 -3.14
C LEU A 67 -1.91 -19.11 -3.15
N VAL A 68 -2.23 -20.12 -2.33
CA VAL A 68 -3.61 -20.66 -2.27
C VAL A 68 -4.66 -19.62 -1.87
N ASP A 69 -4.27 -18.65 -1.02
CA ASP A 69 -5.17 -17.58 -0.56
C ASP A 69 -5.39 -16.48 -1.60
N VAL A 70 -4.59 -16.43 -2.64
CA VAL A 70 -4.64 -15.37 -3.65
C VAL A 70 -5.68 -15.73 -4.72
N ILE A 71 -6.65 -14.83 -4.89
CA ILE A 71 -7.73 -14.96 -5.89
C ILE A 71 -7.29 -14.33 -7.21
N GLU A 72 -6.71 -13.13 -7.13
CA GLU A 72 -6.28 -12.35 -8.30
C GLU A 72 -5.09 -11.47 -7.96
N VAL A 73 -4.17 -11.33 -8.89
CA VAL A 73 -3.04 -10.40 -8.81
C VAL A 73 -3.01 -9.53 -10.06
N SER A 74 -2.87 -8.22 -9.87
CA SER A 74 -2.75 -7.26 -10.97
C SER A 74 -1.66 -6.24 -10.68
N GLU A 75 -0.74 -6.06 -11.61
CA GLU A 75 0.20 -4.94 -11.60
C GLU A 75 -0.49 -3.76 -12.29
N ILE A 76 -0.69 -2.65 -11.57
CA ILE A 76 -1.54 -1.55 -12.02
C ILE A 76 -0.79 -0.27 -12.35
N THR A 77 0.53 -0.25 -12.21
CA THR A 77 1.37 0.96 -12.36
C THR A 77 1.16 1.67 -13.70
N SER A 78 1.07 0.91 -14.77
CA SER A 78 0.91 1.43 -16.13
C SER A 78 -0.53 1.57 -16.61
N SER A 79 -1.50 1.11 -15.82
CA SER A 79 -2.92 1.25 -16.12
C SER A 79 -3.48 2.54 -15.52
N ASP A 80 -4.58 3.04 -16.07
CA ASP A 80 -5.30 4.18 -15.51
C ASP A 80 -5.82 3.81 -14.10
N HIS A 81 -5.35 4.54 -13.09
CA HIS A 81 -5.75 4.34 -11.71
C HIS A 81 -5.67 5.65 -10.92
N ILE A 82 -6.30 5.66 -9.76
CA ILE A 82 -6.28 6.79 -8.83
C ILE A 82 -5.53 6.35 -7.58
N GLU A 83 -4.53 7.15 -7.18
CA GLU A 83 -3.78 6.94 -5.93
C GLU A 83 -4.22 7.94 -4.87
N ARG A 84 -4.38 7.47 -3.64
CA ARG A 84 -4.66 8.27 -2.45
C ARG A 84 -3.81 7.77 -1.29
N GLU A 85 -3.30 8.71 -0.52
CA GLU A 85 -2.52 8.42 0.68
C GLU A 85 -3.07 9.18 1.87
N ILE A 86 -2.93 8.58 3.05
CA ILE A 86 -3.22 9.24 4.33
C ILE A 86 -1.92 9.37 5.11
N VAL A 87 -1.63 10.58 5.56
CA VAL A 87 -0.44 10.87 6.36
C VAL A 87 -0.86 11.53 7.67
N PHE A 88 -0.32 11.04 8.76
CA PHE A 88 -0.40 11.69 10.06
C PHE A 88 0.92 12.37 10.36
N VAL A 89 0.91 13.69 10.50
CA VAL A 89 2.12 14.47 10.76
C VAL A 89 2.03 15.10 12.16
N LYS A 90 3.00 14.78 13.01
CA LYS A 90 3.15 15.41 14.32
C LYS A 90 4.20 16.52 14.21
N ILE A 91 3.79 17.75 14.54
CA ILE A 91 4.66 18.94 14.49
C ILE A 91 4.71 19.60 15.86
N LYS A 92 5.79 20.32 16.13
CA LYS A 92 5.88 21.18 17.32
C LYS A 92 4.98 22.40 17.13
N ASP A 93 4.41 22.91 18.21
CA ASP A 93 3.50 24.06 18.17
C ASP A 93 4.18 25.32 17.62
N SER A 94 5.49 25.48 17.87
CA SER A 94 6.32 26.56 17.30
C SER A 94 6.44 26.52 15.78
N ASP A 95 6.21 25.37 15.16
CA ASP A 95 6.35 25.20 13.71
C ASP A 95 5.03 25.46 12.97
N THR A 96 3.93 25.71 13.68
CA THR A 96 2.60 25.95 13.09
C THR A 96 2.51 27.25 12.30
N GLU A 97 3.46 28.18 12.50
CA GLU A 97 3.57 29.44 11.77
C GLU A 97 4.46 29.32 10.51
N ASN A 98 5.10 28.20 10.29
CA ASN A 98 5.92 27.98 9.09
C ASN A 98 5.07 28.07 7.82
N GLU A 99 5.55 28.82 6.81
CA GLU A 99 4.85 29.01 5.53
C GLU A 99 4.57 27.68 4.80
N ASN A 100 5.47 26.71 4.91
CA ASN A 100 5.28 25.39 4.32
C ASN A 100 4.10 24.65 4.95
N LEU A 101 3.88 24.80 6.25
CA LEU A 101 2.74 24.23 6.96
C LEU A 101 1.45 24.98 6.65
N LYS A 102 1.51 26.29 6.43
CA LYS A 102 0.37 27.10 5.98
C LYS A 102 -0.09 26.66 4.58
N SER A 103 0.84 26.37 3.68
CA SER A 103 0.51 25.87 2.33
C SER A 103 -0.15 24.49 2.37
N LEU A 104 0.24 23.63 3.30
CA LEU A 104 -0.40 22.33 3.53
C LEU A 104 -1.82 22.49 4.09
N LYS A 105 -2.05 23.47 4.97
CA LYS A 105 -3.38 23.77 5.54
C LYS A 105 -4.40 24.22 4.51
N THR A 106 -3.98 24.82 3.41
CA THR A 106 -4.87 25.26 2.33
C THR A 106 -5.28 24.13 1.40
N ASN A 107 -4.68 22.94 1.55
CA ASN A 107 -5.07 21.77 0.78
C ASN A 107 -6.37 21.19 1.36
N GLU A 108 -7.41 21.08 0.54
CA GLU A 108 -8.75 20.60 0.93
C GLU A 108 -8.76 19.21 1.57
N PHE A 109 -7.69 18.43 1.32
CA PHE A 109 -7.58 17.05 1.81
C PHE A 109 -6.82 16.92 3.13
N LEU A 110 -6.29 18.01 3.70
CA LEU A 110 -5.50 17.97 4.92
C LEU A 110 -6.32 18.39 6.13
N LYS A 111 -6.52 17.48 7.08
CA LYS A 111 -7.04 17.78 8.41
C LYS A 111 -5.89 17.80 9.41
N ILE A 112 -5.69 18.93 10.06
CA ILE A 112 -4.70 19.06 11.13
C ILE A 112 -5.43 19.00 12.46
N HIS A 113 -5.08 18.00 13.26
CA HIS A 113 -5.54 17.86 14.64
C HIS A 113 -4.42 18.29 15.58
N LYS A 114 -4.73 19.20 16.51
CA LYS A 114 -3.78 19.49 17.60
C LYS A 114 -3.71 18.27 18.52
N ALA A 115 -2.50 17.77 18.73
CA ALA A 115 -2.26 16.80 19.78
C ALA A 115 -2.19 17.55 21.11
N GLU A 116 -3.02 17.15 22.05
CA GLU A 116 -2.92 17.59 23.43
C GLU A 116 -1.68 17.01 24.13
#